data_ced3ca627badcdcde6060e3825c7581a
#
_entry.id   ced3ca627badcdcde6060e3825c7581a
#
_cell.length_a   1.000
_cell.length_b   1.000
_cell.length_c   1.000
_cell.angle_alpha   90.00
_cell.angle_beta   90.00
_cell.angle_gamma   90.00
#
_symmetry.space_group_name_H-M   'P 1'
#
loop_
_entity.id
_entity.type
_entity.pdbx_description
1 polymer ?
#
loop_
_entity_poly.entity_id
_entity_poly.type
_entity_poly.pdbx_seq_one_letter_code
_entity_poly.pdbx_strand_id
1 'polypeptide(L)'
;METFLIKALQLVVALSLLVIVHELGHFLWARVFKIRVEKFYIFFNPWFSLFKWKPENSDTTYGVGWLPLGGYVKIAGMIDESMDREQMAQPPQPWEFRTKPAWQRLLVMTGGVINNFILAILIYAGIAWYWGERTIPYQNAYEGMDFTPAAQSLGFRNGDVLLTADGRLIDSKERGAIYNMLDSKHVEVLRNHRDTVTLIMPANAVTSLPQDDPFMAYRVPVFVKQIMPGEPAAKA
;
A
#
# COMPACT_ATOMS: atom_id res chain seq x y z
N MET A 1 14.79 -18.74 -15.90
CA MET A 1 13.46 -19.30 -16.20
C MET A 1 12.63 -19.47 -14.93
N GLU A 2 13.15 -20.13 -13.90
CA GLU A 2 12.44 -20.29 -12.60
C GLU A 2 11.93 -18.98 -11.98
N THR A 3 12.77 -17.96 -11.93
CA THR A 3 12.38 -16.66 -11.35
C THR A 3 11.23 -16.00 -12.10
N PHE A 4 11.16 -16.17 -13.43
CA PHE A 4 10.07 -15.65 -14.24
C PHE A 4 8.75 -16.39 -13.95
N LEU A 5 8.77 -17.70 -13.89
CA LEU A 5 7.60 -18.52 -13.59
C LEU A 5 7.04 -18.25 -12.19
N ILE A 6 7.93 -18.11 -11.19
CA ILE A 6 7.51 -17.77 -9.82
C ILE A 6 6.85 -16.40 -9.79
N LYS A 7 7.44 -15.39 -10.44
CA LYS A 7 6.84 -14.03 -10.50
C LYS A 7 5.51 -14.02 -11.25
N ALA A 8 5.41 -14.77 -12.35
CA ALA A 8 4.16 -14.90 -13.09
C ALA A 8 3.06 -15.56 -12.24
N LEU A 9 3.40 -16.64 -11.53
CA LEU A 9 2.47 -17.30 -10.61
C LEU A 9 2.02 -16.36 -9.48
N GLN A 10 2.96 -15.64 -8.86
CA GLN A 10 2.64 -14.65 -7.82
C GLN A 10 1.68 -13.56 -8.33
N LEU A 11 1.91 -13.06 -9.55
CA LEU A 11 1.03 -12.08 -10.18
C LEU A 11 -0.38 -12.66 -10.38
N VAL A 12 -0.50 -13.87 -10.93
CA VAL A 12 -1.80 -14.54 -11.14
C VAL A 12 -2.53 -14.74 -9.81
N VAL A 13 -1.84 -15.19 -8.77
CA VAL A 13 -2.45 -15.39 -7.43
C VAL A 13 -2.92 -14.07 -6.84
N ALA A 14 -2.11 -13.01 -6.92
CA ALA A 14 -2.47 -11.69 -6.41
C ALA A 14 -3.68 -11.10 -7.14
N LEU A 15 -3.69 -11.14 -8.47
CA LEU A 15 -4.83 -10.70 -9.28
C LEU A 15 -6.08 -11.52 -8.99
N SER A 16 -5.95 -12.84 -8.86
CA SER A 16 -7.07 -13.72 -8.51
C SER A 16 -7.70 -13.35 -7.18
N LEU A 17 -6.89 -13.08 -6.16
CA LEU A 17 -7.39 -12.65 -4.85
C LEU A 17 -8.15 -11.32 -4.94
N LEU A 18 -7.59 -10.34 -5.64
CA LEU A 18 -8.25 -9.04 -5.84
C LEU A 18 -9.58 -9.17 -6.57
N VAL A 19 -9.64 -9.99 -7.63
CA VAL A 19 -10.86 -10.24 -8.38
C VAL A 19 -11.91 -10.93 -7.51
N ILE A 20 -11.53 -11.98 -6.78
CA ILE A 20 -12.46 -12.69 -5.88
C ILE A 20 -13.09 -11.72 -4.87
N VAL A 21 -12.28 -10.87 -4.24
CA VAL A 21 -12.77 -9.90 -3.24
C VAL A 21 -13.64 -8.83 -3.91
N HIS A 22 -13.29 -8.41 -5.12
CA HIS A 22 -14.07 -7.48 -5.92
C HIS A 22 -15.48 -8.03 -6.23
N GLU A 23 -15.53 -9.23 -6.81
CA GLU A 23 -16.82 -9.89 -7.14
C GLU A 23 -17.64 -10.17 -5.88
N LEU A 24 -16.97 -10.55 -4.79
CA LEU A 24 -17.63 -10.73 -3.50
C LEU A 24 -18.28 -9.42 -3.02
N GLY A 25 -17.68 -8.28 -3.30
CA GLY A 25 -18.25 -6.97 -3.00
C GLY A 25 -19.60 -6.74 -3.66
N HIS A 26 -19.68 -6.94 -4.97
CA HIS A 26 -20.95 -6.85 -5.73
C HIS A 26 -21.99 -7.84 -5.20
N PHE A 27 -21.56 -9.07 -4.98
CA PHE A 27 -22.42 -10.13 -4.45
C PHE A 27 -23.00 -9.79 -3.08
N LEU A 28 -22.19 -9.35 -2.13
CA LEU A 28 -22.61 -9.02 -0.77
C LEU A 28 -23.65 -7.90 -0.77
N TRP A 29 -23.38 -6.79 -1.46
CA TRP A 29 -24.31 -5.67 -1.52
C TRP A 29 -25.61 -6.03 -2.23
N ALA A 30 -25.56 -6.83 -3.29
CA ALA A 30 -26.77 -7.35 -3.94
C ALA A 30 -27.61 -8.16 -2.95
N ARG A 31 -26.98 -9.04 -2.16
CA ARG A 31 -27.67 -9.86 -1.14
C ARG A 31 -28.27 -9.01 0.00
N VAL A 32 -27.53 -8.00 0.49
CA VAL A 32 -28.02 -7.07 1.53
C VAL A 32 -29.29 -6.35 1.08
N PHE A 33 -29.36 -5.93 -0.18
CA PHE A 33 -30.53 -5.25 -0.73
C PHE A 33 -31.60 -6.19 -1.32
N LYS A 34 -31.48 -7.48 -1.06
CA LYS A 34 -32.42 -8.51 -1.56
C LYS A 34 -32.56 -8.47 -3.10
N ILE A 35 -31.46 -8.19 -3.78
CA ILE A 35 -31.37 -8.32 -5.23
C ILE A 35 -30.98 -9.76 -5.53
N ARG A 36 -31.67 -10.37 -6.49
CA ARG A 36 -31.38 -11.74 -6.90
C ARG A 36 -30.04 -11.81 -7.63
N VAL A 37 -29.16 -12.69 -7.18
CA VAL A 37 -27.92 -13.03 -7.87
C VAL A 37 -28.10 -14.39 -8.53
N GLU A 38 -27.96 -14.46 -9.85
CA GLU A 38 -28.17 -15.68 -10.63
C GLU A 38 -26.91 -16.55 -10.65
N LYS A 39 -25.72 -15.91 -10.80
CA LYS A 39 -24.44 -16.62 -10.86
C LYS A 39 -23.38 -15.86 -10.08
N PHE A 40 -22.54 -16.62 -9.41
CA PHE A 40 -21.30 -16.15 -8.80
C PHE A 40 -20.18 -17.07 -9.23
N TYR A 41 -19.26 -16.56 -10.04
CA TYR A 41 -18.17 -17.35 -10.58
C TYR A 41 -16.83 -16.73 -10.23
N ILE A 42 -16.00 -17.56 -9.61
CA ILE A 42 -14.57 -17.30 -9.47
C ILE A 42 -13.94 -17.76 -10.77
N PHE A 43 -13.25 -16.86 -11.46
CA PHE A 43 -12.70 -17.05 -12.78
C PHE A 43 -13.73 -17.18 -13.91
N PHE A 44 -13.31 -16.78 -15.10
CA PHE A 44 -14.12 -16.96 -16.28
C PHE A 44 -14.21 -18.43 -16.68
N ASN A 45 -15.38 -18.79 -17.19
CA ASN A 45 -15.70 -20.16 -17.60
C ASN A 45 -16.13 -20.26 -19.07
N PRO A 46 -15.39 -19.68 -20.05
CA PRO A 46 -15.77 -19.85 -21.45
C PRO A 46 -15.78 -21.35 -21.75
N TRP A 47 -16.88 -21.78 -22.37
CA TRP A 47 -17.21 -23.14 -22.76
C TRP A 47 -17.53 -24.12 -21.62
N PHE A 48 -16.75 -24.19 -20.52
CA PHE A 48 -17.00 -25.11 -19.41
C PHE A 48 -16.56 -24.55 -18.06
N SER A 49 -17.13 -25.10 -16.98
CA SER A 49 -16.77 -24.78 -15.60
C SER A 49 -15.99 -25.97 -15.01
N LEU A 50 -14.93 -25.69 -14.22
CA LEU A 50 -14.23 -26.73 -13.46
C LEU A 50 -15.13 -27.28 -12.35
N PHE A 51 -15.90 -26.41 -11.73
CA PHE A 51 -16.83 -26.76 -10.68
C PHE A 51 -18.11 -25.90 -10.81
N LYS A 52 -19.25 -26.52 -10.51
CA LYS A 52 -20.55 -25.84 -10.50
C LYS A 52 -21.44 -26.46 -9.43
N TRP A 53 -21.99 -25.61 -8.59
CA TRP A 53 -22.88 -26.02 -7.51
C TRP A 53 -24.03 -25.03 -7.33
N LYS A 54 -25.22 -25.53 -7.19
CA LYS A 54 -26.42 -24.75 -6.90
C LYS A 54 -27.10 -25.34 -5.66
N PRO A 55 -27.13 -24.64 -4.52
CA PRO A 55 -27.87 -25.08 -3.34
C PRO A 55 -29.36 -25.17 -3.67
N GLU A 56 -30.05 -26.15 -3.09
CA GLU A 56 -31.49 -26.38 -3.31
C GLU A 56 -32.37 -25.18 -2.93
N ASN A 57 -31.95 -24.45 -1.87
CA ASN A 57 -32.67 -23.28 -1.36
C ASN A 57 -32.07 -21.93 -1.83
N SER A 58 -31.31 -21.91 -2.93
CA SER A 58 -30.69 -20.70 -3.45
C SER A 58 -30.96 -20.52 -4.94
N ASP A 59 -31.27 -19.29 -5.32
CA ASP A 59 -31.35 -18.91 -6.73
C ASP A 59 -29.98 -18.79 -7.40
N THR A 60 -28.91 -18.71 -6.59
CA THR A 60 -27.55 -18.46 -7.06
C THR A 60 -26.84 -19.75 -7.43
N THR A 61 -26.28 -19.80 -8.62
CA THR A 61 -25.35 -20.83 -9.05
C THR A 61 -23.92 -20.37 -8.76
N TYR A 62 -23.19 -21.10 -7.94
CA TYR A 62 -21.77 -20.87 -7.66
C TYR A 62 -20.92 -21.73 -8.58
N GLY A 63 -19.80 -21.20 -9.02
CA GLY A 63 -18.89 -21.95 -9.88
C GLY A 63 -17.47 -21.45 -9.86
N VAL A 64 -16.58 -22.29 -10.39
CA VAL A 64 -15.18 -21.98 -10.64
C VAL A 64 -14.91 -22.19 -12.11
N GLY A 65 -14.48 -21.14 -12.78
CA GLY A 65 -14.00 -21.22 -14.15
C GLY A 65 -12.57 -21.72 -14.23
N TRP A 66 -12.08 -21.95 -15.41
CA TRP A 66 -10.71 -22.39 -15.65
C TRP A 66 -9.74 -21.25 -15.99
N LEU A 67 -10.23 -20.08 -16.35
CA LEU A 67 -9.44 -18.96 -16.84
C LEU A 67 -9.24 -17.91 -15.73
N PRO A 68 -8.07 -17.83 -15.08
CA PRO A 68 -7.83 -16.98 -13.90
C PRO A 68 -7.54 -15.50 -14.27
N LEU A 69 -8.28 -14.97 -15.27
CA LEU A 69 -8.14 -13.57 -15.71
C LEU A 69 -9.26 -12.67 -15.20
N GLY A 70 -10.18 -13.18 -14.39
CA GLY A 70 -11.31 -12.42 -13.85
C GLY A 70 -12.36 -13.38 -13.30
N GLY A 71 -13.40 -12.82 -12.69
CA GLY A 71 -14.62 -13.49 -12.25
C GLY A 71 -15.84 -12.74 -12.73
N TYR A 72 -17.03 -13.18 -12.35
CA TYR A 72 -18.22 -12.39 -12.59
C TYR A 72 -19.37 -12.74 -11.64
N VAL A 73 -20.19 -11.74 -11.39
CA VAL A 73 -21.46 -11.86 -10.65
C VAL A 73 -22.61 -11.46 -11.56
N LYS A 74 -23.47 -12.42 -11.93
CA LYS A 74 -24.68 -12.11 -12.70
C LYS A 74 -25.80 -11.67 -11.76
N ILE A 75 -26.14 -10.38 -11.78
CA ILE A 75 -27.16 -9.75 -10.96
C ILE A 75 -28.42 -9.54 -11.81
N ALA A 76 -29.58 -10.01 -11.33
CA ALA A 76 -30.83 -9.87 -12.04
C ALA A 76 -31.21 -8.39 -12.28
N GLY A 77 -31.57 -8.07 -13.53
CA GLY A 77 -31.96 -6.72 -13.94
C GLY A 77 -30.83 -5.71 -14.05
N MET A 78 -29.58 -6.18 -14.09
CA MET A 78 -28.39 -5.39 -14.40
C MET A 78 -27.85 -5.78 -15.77
N ILE A 79 -27.51 -4.79 -16.58
CA ILE A 79 -26.77 -5.03 -17.83
C ILE A 79 -25.30 -5.11 -17.45
N ASP A 80 -24.81 -6.32 -17.43
CA ASP A 80 -23.40 -6.64 -17.20
C ASP A 80 -22.76 -7.17 -18.50
N GLU A 81 -21.58 -7.73 -18.38
CA GLU A 81 -20.86 -8.35 -19.51
C GLU A 81 -21.64 -9.51 -20.17
N SER A 82 -22.65 -10.07 -19.50
CA SER A 82 -23.52 -11.11 -20.04
C SER A 82 -24.59 -10.61 -21.04
N MET A 83 -24.72 -9.26 -21.14
CA MET A 83 -25.65 -8.58 -22.07
C MET A 83 -27.04 -9.23 -22.21
N ASP A 84 -27.67 -9.55 -21.08
CA ASP A 84 -28.95 -10.26 -21.04
C ASP A 84 -30.13 -9.33 -21.44
N ARG A 85 -30.19 -9.00 -22.73
CA ARG A 85 -31.18 -8.10 -23.30
C ARG A 85 -32.59 -8.69 -23.25
N GLU A 86 -32.71 -10.01 -23.28
CA GLU A 86 -34.00 -10.71 -23.22
C GLU A 86 -34.66 -10.51 -21.83
N GLN A 87 -33.91 -10.58 -20.75
CA GLN A 87 -34.41 -10.31 -19.40
C GLN A 87 -34.86 -8.85 -19.26
N MET A 88 -34.10 -7.93 -19.86
CA MET A 88 -34.45 -6.50 -19.80
C MET A 88 -35.71 -6.12 -20.56
N ALA A 89 -36.13 -6.91 -21.56
CA ALA A 89 -37.36 -6.72 -22.29
C ALA A 89 -38.63 -7.13 -21.51
N GLN A 90 -38.48 -7.90 -20.42
CA GLN A 90 -39.57 -8.31 -19.55
C GLN A 90 -39.96 -7.22 -18.54
N PRO A 91 -41.19 -7.21 -18.01
CA PRO A 91 -41.59 -6.30 -16.94
C PRO A 91 -40.65 -6.40 -15.70
N PRO A 92 -40.29 -5.25 -15.12
CA PRO A 92 -39.36 -5.25 -13.97
C PRO A 92 -39.94 -5.99 -12.77
N GLN A 93 -39.10 -6.78 -12.09
CA GLN A 93 -39.47 -7.54 -10.91
C GLN A 93 -38.92 -6.89 -9.62
N PRO A 94 -39.57 -7.02 -8.46
CA PRO A 94 -39.14 -6.36 -7.22
C PRO A 94 -37.73 -6.75 -6.72
N TRP A 95 -37.25 -7.91 -7.14
CA TRP A 95 -35.91 -8.43 -6.79
C TRP A 95 -34.81 -8.05 -7.77
N GLU A 96 -35.11 -7.24 -8.78
CA GLU A 96 -34.15 -6.82 -9.80
C GLU A 96 -33.41 -5.55 -9.40
N PHE A 97 -32.16 -5.42 -9.84
CA PHE A 97 -31.31 -4.25 -9.64
C PHE A 97 -31.97 -2.94 -10.10
N ARG A 98 -32.63 -2.95 -11.30
CA ARG A 98 -33.24 -1.76 -11.90
C ARG A 98 -34.41 -1.19 -11.10
N THR A 99 -35.03 -1.97 -10.22
CA THR A 99 -36.15 -1.54 -9.37
C THR A 99 -35.72 -0.91 -8.05
N LYS A 100 -34.44 -0.99 -7.71
CA LYS A 100 -33.91 -0.46 -6.45
C LYS A 100 -33.64 1.04 -6.54
N PRO A 101 -33.73 1.77 -5.41
CA PRO A 101 -33.40 3.19 -5.36
C PRO A 101 -31.93 3.43 -5.74
N ALA A 102 -31.64 4.63 -6.26
CA ALA A 102 -30.34 4.96 -6.84
C ALA A 102 -29.14 4.71 -5.89
N TRP A 103 -29.29 5.00 -4.60
CA TRP A 103 -28.21 4.79 -3.62
C TRP A 103 -27.88 3.31 -3.41
N GLN A 104 -28.89 2.39 -3.44
CA GLN A 104 -28.63 0.95 -3.36
C GLN A 104 -27.91 0.45 -4.61
N ARG A 105 -28.34 0.92 -5.78
CA ARG A 105 -27.67 0.61 -7.05
C ARG A 105 -26.23 1.10 -7.07
N LEU A 106 -25.98 2.30 -6.56
CA LEU A 106 -24.63 2.83 -6.43
C LEU A 106 -23.75 1.94 -5.55
N LEU A 107 -24.23 1.51 -4.37
CA LEU A 107 -23.49 0.64 -3.47
C LEU A 107 -23.22 -0.75 -4.08
N VAL A 108 -24.15 -1.30 -4.84
CA VAL A 108 -23.92 -2.56 -5.58
C VAL A 108 -22.83 -2.36 -6.63
N MET A 109 -22.90 -1.28 -7.43
CA MET A 109 -21.93 -1.01 -8.50
C MET A 109 -20.53 -0.71 -7.97
N THR A 110 -20.43 0.02 -6.86
CA THR A 110 -19.14 0.37 -6.24
C THR A 110 -18.63 -0.67 -5.25
N GLY A 111 -19.45 -1.67 -4.94
CA GLY A 111 -19.18 -2.68 -3.91
C GLY A 111 -17.88 -3.43 -4.08
N GLY A 112 -17.54 -3.77 -5.32
CA GLY A 112 -16.26 -4.42 -5.64
C GLY A 112 -15.06 -3.56 -5.26
N VAL A 113 -15.07 -2.29 -5.65
CA VAL A 113 -13.99 -1.34 -5.34
C VAL A 113 -13.90 -1.08 -3.84
N ILE A 114 -15.05 -0.92 -3.16
CA ILE A 114 -15.10 -0.72 -1.72
C ILE A 114 -14.46 -1.88 -0.97
N ASN A 115 -14.78 -3.12 -1.35
CA ASN A 115 -14.21 -4.31 -0.72
C ASN A 115 -12.71 -4.44 -0.96
N ASN A 116 -12.21 -4.11 -2.16
CA ASN A 116 -10.78 -4.08 -2.42
C ASN A 116 -10.06 -3.01 -1.60
N PHE A 117 -10.68 -1.86 -1.39
CA PHE A 117 -10.14 -0.80 -0.53
C PHE A 117 -10.09 -1.25 0.94
N ILE A 118 -11.15 -1.90 1.43
CA ILE A 118 -11.16 -2.50 2.78
C ILE A 118 -10.06 -3.55 2.91
N LEU A 119 -9.89 -4.43 1.91
CA LEU A 119 -8.82 -5.43 1.90
C LEU A 119 -7.44 -4.78 1.98
N ALA A 120 -7.21 -3.70 1.22
CA ALA A 120 -5.94 -2.96 1.27
C ALA A 120 -5.67 -2.42 2.68
N ILE A 121 -6.67 -1.80 3.33
CA ILE A 121 -6.54 -1.30 4.71
C ILE A 121 -6.20 -2.46 5.66
N LEU A 122 -6.89 -3.60 5.56
CA LEU A 122 -6.65 -4.76 6.41
C LEU A 122 -5.25 -5.35 6.22
N ILE A 123 -4.76 -5.42 4.97
CA ILE A 123 -3.41 -5.89 4.69
C ILE A 123 -2.38 -4.92 5.29
N TYR A 124 -2.52 -3.60 5.06
CA TYR A 124 -1.59 -2.61 5.62
C TYR A 124 -1.61 -2.59 7.15
N ALA A 125 -2.80 -2.66 7.76
CA ALA A 125 -2.93 -2.75 9.21
C ALA A 125 -2.27 -4.02 9.76
N GLY A 126 -2.45 -5.16 9.10
CA GLY A 126 -1.79 -6.42 9.46
C GLY A 126 -0.28 -6.36 9.35
N ILE A 127 0.22 -5.75 8.27
CA ILE A 127 1.67 -5.52 8.08
C ILE A 127 2.21 -4.61 9.19
N ALA A 128 1.54 -3.49 9.44
CA ALA A 128 1.95 -2.55 10.48
C ALA A 128 1.90 -3.18 11.88
N TRP A 129 0.91 -4.04 12.14
CA TRP A 129 0.81 -4.74 13.42
C TRP A 129 1.91 -5.80 13.60
N TYR A 130 2.19 -6.59 12.56
CA TYR A 130 3.15 -7.70 12.65
C TYR A 130 4.60 -7.24 12.63
N TRP A 131 4.96 -6.32 11.71
CA TRP A 131 6.34 -5.84 11.56
C TRP A 131 6.62 -4.53 12.28
N GLY A 132 5.59 -3.74 12.62
CA GLY A 132 5.72 -2.39 13.16
C GLY A 132 6.40 -1.43 12.19
N GLU A 133 6.74 -0.24 12.67
CA GLU A 133 7.57 0.71 11.93
C GLU A 133 9.05 0.36 12.13
N ARG A 134 9.75 0.13 11.03
CA ARG A 134 11.20 -0.09 11.05
C ARG A 134 11.89 1.24 10.78
N THR A 135 12.37 1.86 11.84
CA THR A 135 13.23 3.04 11.76
C THR A 135 14.64 2.65 12.18
N ILE A 136 15.63 3.21 11.53
CA ILE A 136 17.02 3.09 11.98
C ILE A 136 17.20 4.14 13.08
N PRO A 137 17.54 3.77 14.33
CA PRO A 137 17.90 4.75 15.34
C PRO A 137 19.04 5.65 14.83
N TYR A 138 19.00 6.94 15.13
CA TYR A 138 20.04 7.87 14.67
C TYR A 138 21.43 7.45 15.08
N GLN A 139 21.57 6.84 16.27
CA GLN A 139 22.83 6.33 16.80
C GLN A 139 23.38 5.14 15.99
N ASN A 140 22.51 4.43 15.25
CA ASN A 140 22.86 3.28 14.43
C ASN A 140 23.06 3.63 12.95
N ALA A 141 23.02 4.93 12.60
CA ALA A 141 23.33 5.40 11.25
C ALA A 141 24.84 5.30 11.01
N TYR A 142 25.32 4.13 10.60
CA TYR A 142 26.75 3.84 10.46
C TYR A 142 27.48 4.87 9.60
N GLU A 143 26.93 5.29 8.47
CA GLU A 143 27.51 6.31 7.59
C GLU A 143 27.19 7.75 8.07
N GLY A 144 26.44 7.88 9.17
CA GLY A 144 25.96 9.16 9.69
C GLY A 144 24.83 9.76 8.85
N MET A 145 24.71 11.07 8.97
CA MET A 145 23.64 11.83 8.31
C MET A 145 24.25 12.81 7.30
N ASP A 146 23.50 13.08 6.23
CA ASP A 146 23.77 14.20 5.33
C ASP A 146 22.90 15.39 5.76
N PHE A 147 23.53 16.50 6.02
CA PHE A 147 22.91 17.71 6.54
C PHE A 147 22.76 18.78 5.46
N THR A 148 21.64 19.49 5.49
CA THR A 148 21.43 20.65 4.60
C THR A 148 22.42 21.78 4.93
N PRO A 149 22.68 22.73 4.01
CA PRO A 149 23.54 23.89 4.29
C PRO A 149 23.11 24.69 5.52
N ALA A 150 21.79 24.79 5.77
CA ALA A 150 21.26 25.44 6.96
C ALA A 150 21.63 24.71 8.25
N ALA A 151 21.52 23.37 8.25
CA ALA A 151 21.97 22.55 9.39
C ALA A 151 23.50 22.65 9.60
N GLN A 152 24.26 22.68 8.51
CA GLN A 152 25.72 22.83 8.57
C GLN A 152 26.12 24.20 9.17
N SER A 153 25.35 25.24 8.97
CA SER A 153 25.59 26.55 9.61
C SER A 153 25.47 26.50 11.14
N LEU A 154 24.73 25.52 11.69
CA LEU A 154 24.63 25.25 13.13
C LEU A 154 25.80 24.38 13.67
N GLY A 155 26.72 23.98 12.82
CA GLY A 155 27.92 23.21 13.20
C GLY A 155 27.86 21.72 12.89
N PHE A 156 26.74 21.19 12.37
CA PHE A 156 26.66 19.81 11.91
C PHE A 156 27.53 19.60 10.67
N ARG A 157 28.02 18.37 10.48
CA ARG A 157 28.80 17.98 9.30
C ARG A 157 28.26 16.69 8.71
N ASN A 158 28.32 16.56 7.41
CA ASN A 158 27.96 15.31 6.74
C ASN A 158 28.80 14.16 7.29
N GLY A 159 28.13 13.06 7.65
CA GLY A 159 28.72 11.91 8.31
C GLY A 159 28.68 11.96 9.84
N ASP A 160 28.19 13.05 10.47
CA ASP A 160 27.94 13.04 11.91
C ASP A 160 26.78 12.08 12.25
N VAL A 161 26.94 11.30 13.32
CA VAL A 161 25.91 10.45 13.91
C VAL A 161 25.33 11.18 15.12
N LEU A 162 24.02 11.36 15.15
CA LEU A 162 23.33 12.02 16.26
C LEU A 162 23.31 11.10 17.49
N LEU A 163 23.73 11.60 18.64
CA LEU A 163 23.77 10.86 19.90
C LEU A 163 22.73 11.35 20.88
N THR A 164 22.98 12.51 21.49
CA THR A 164 22.14 13.05 22.57
C THR A 164 21.84 14.53 22.39
N ALA A 165 20.75 14.96 22.99
CA ALA A 165 20.36 16.37 23.15
C ALA A 165 20.15 16.63 24.65
N ASP A 166 20.92 17.54 25.23
CA ASP A 166 20.97 17.81 26.68
C ASP A 166 21.05 16.51 27.53
N GLY A 167 21.89 15.55 27.07
CA GLY A 167 22.14 14.27 27.74
C GLY A 167 21.03 13.22 27.55
N ARG A 168 19.99 13.49 26.77
CA ARG A 168 18.95 12.51 26.40
C ARG A 168 19.18 11.98 25.00
N LEU A 169 19.01 10.68 24.81
CA LEU A 169 19.10 10.06 23.48
C LEU A 169 18.07 10.69 22.53
N ILE A 170 18.50 10.99 21.31
CA ILE A 170 17.62 11.49 20.26
C ILE A 170 16.92 10.27 19.63
N ASP A 171 15.63 10.07 19.94
CA ASP A 171 14.87 8.94 19.43
C ASP A 171 14.30 9.25 18.03
N SER A 172 14.73 8.48 17.03
CA SER A 172 14.23 8.59 15.65
C SER A 172 12.73 8.30 15.49
N LYS A 173 12.10 7.66 16.48
CA LYS A 173 10.66 7.36 16.49
C LYS A 173 9.84 8.46 17.13
N GLU A 174 10.47 9.36 17.87
CA GLU A 174 9.75 10.46 18.52
C GLU A 174 9.29 11.47 17.47
N ARG A 175 7.98 11.76 17.47
CA ARG A 175 7.45 12.81 16.61
C ARG A 175 8.00 14.16 17.04
N GLY A 176 8.71 14.84 16.13
CA GLY A 176 9.36 16.11 16.43
C GLY A 176 10.74 15.99 17.06
N ALA A 177 11.38 14.80 17.04
CA ALA A 177 12.74 14.60 17.58
C ALA A 177 13.76 15.67 17.13
N ILE A 178 13.69 16.08 15.87
CA ILE A 178 14.56 17.13 15.31
C ILE A 178 14.27 18.48 15.94
N TYR A 179 13.00 18.85 16.12
CA TYR A 179 12.63 20.11 16.79
C TYR A 179 13.08 20.12 18.24
N ASN A 180 12.88 19.01 18.97
CA ASN A 180 13.31 18.87 20.36
C ASN A 180 14.85 18.94 20.48
N MET A 181 15.58 18.36 19.53
CA MET A 181 17.02 18.45 19.44
C MET A 181 17.49 19.91 19.20
N LEU A 182 16.85 20.61 18.29
CA LEU A 182 17.21 22.00 17.96
C LEU A 182 16.84 23.00 19.06
N ASP A 183 15.85 22.69 19.89
CA ASP A 183 15.45 23.49 21.06
C ASP A 183 16.31 23.21 22.29
N SER A 184 17.16 22.18 22.24
CA SER A 184 18.14 21.87 23.31
C SER A 184 19.31 22.87 23.31
N LYS A 185 20.07 22.90 24.40
CA LYS A 185 21.29 23.75 24.52
C LYS A 185 22.49 23.06 23.92
N HIS A 186 22.60 21.75 24.12
CA HIS A 186 23.78 20.97 23.76
C HIS A 186 23.34 19.75 22.96
N VAL A 187 23.90 19.57 21.77
CA VAL A 187 23.70 18.37 20.95
C VAL A 187 25.05 17.66 20.81
N GLU A 188 25.10 16.40 21.18
CA GLU A 188 26.26 15.56 20.99
C GLU A 188 26.14 14.76 19.71
N VAL A 189 27.20 14.81 18.91
CA VAL A 189 27.33 14.03 17.67
C VAL A 189 28.63 13.24 17.68
N LEU A 190 28.61 12.03 17.10
CA LEU A 190 29.83 11.27 16.86
C LEU A 190 30.36 11.65 15.47
N ARG A 191 31.50 12.25 15.42
CA ARG A 191 32.19 12.73 14.21
C ARG A 191 33.32 11.79 13.82
N ASN A 192 33.44 11.48 12.54
CA ASN A 192 34.48 10.58 11.99
C ASN A 192 34.52 9.20 12.70
N HIS A 193 33.41 8.73 13.23
CA HIS A 193 33.30 7.49 14.02
C HIS A 193 34.23 7.39 15.26
N ARG A 194 34.77 8.51 15.75
CA ARG A 194 35.72 8.53 16.86
C ARG A 194 35.46 9.63 17.88
N ASP A 195 35.19 10.83 17.40
CA ASP A 195 35.19 12.01 18.24
C ASP A 195 33.78 12.41 18.61
N THR A 196 33.44 12.41 19.88
CA THR A 196 32.20 13.03 20.36
C THR A 196 32.39 14.53 20.41
N VAL A 197 31.58 15.24 19.63
CA VAL A 197 31.61 16.70 19.55
C VAL A 197 30.29 17.24 20.08
N THR A 198 30.37 18.20 20.99
CA THR A 198 29.23 18.92 21.53
C THR A 198 28.98 20.19 20.70
N LEU A 199 27.83 20.28 20.09
CA LEU A 199 27.37 21.47 19.38
C LEU A 199 26.48 22.29 20.32
N ILE A 200 26.71 23.61 20.36
CA ILE A 200 25.86 24.54 21.12
C ILE A 200 24.81 25.10 20.20
N MET A 201 23.55 24.83 20.49
CA MET A 201 22.44 25.31 19.67
C MET A 201 22.08 26.75 20.03
N PRO A 202 21.98 27.66 19.06
CA PRO A 202 21.50 29.01 19.31
C PRO A 202 20.01 28.99 19.63
N ALA A 203 19.55 29.94 20.46
CA ALA A 203 18.14 30.02 20.89
C ALA A 203 17.12 30.14 19.74
N ASN A 204 17.58 30.57 18.58
CA ASN A 204 16.76 30.69 17.37
C ASN A 204 16.98 29.55 16.36
N ALA A 205 17.60 28.46 16.75
CA ALA A 205 17.94 27.36 15.84
C ALA A 205 16.69 26.86 15.06
N VAL A 206 15.60 26.61 15.77
CA VAL A 206 14.34 26.14 15.16
C VAL A 206 13.79 27.13 14.14
N THR A 207 13.85 28.42 14.42
CA THR A 207 13.25 29.46 13.56
C THR A 207 14.15 29.91 12.40
N SER A 208 15.45 29.58 12.47
CA SER A 208 16.44 29.93 11.45
C SER A 208 16.49 28.93 10.28
N LEU A 209 15.79 27.80 10.43
CA LEU A 209 15.75 26.77 9.40
C LEU A 209 14.62 27.00 8.39
N PRO A 210 14.85 26.75 7.09
CA PRO A 210 13.80 26.72 6.09
C PRO A 210 12.73 25.68 6.47
N GLN A 211 11.44 26.05 6.40
CA GLN A 211 10.35 25.14 6.77
C GLN A 211 10.11 24.04 5.73
N ASP A 212 10.55 24.25 4.50
CA ASP A 212 10.27 23.37 3.37
C ASP A 212 11.39 22.38 3.05
N ASP A 213 12.58 22.53 3.67
CA ASP A 213 13.70 21.62 3.44
C ASP A 213 13.86 20.61 4.59
N PRO A 214 14.06 19.32 4.29
CA PRO A 214 14.40 18.37 5.34
C PRO A 214 15.71 18.77 6.01
N PHE A 215 15.75 18.78 7.34
CA PHE A 215 16.95 19.16 8.10
C PHE A 215 18.15 18.26 7.77
N MET A 216 17.90 16.98 7.62
CA MET A 216 18.90 15.95 7.35
C MET A 216 18.27 14.73 6.66
N ALA A 217 19.11 13.90 6.09
CA ALA A 217 18.78 12.59 5.57
C ALA A 217 19.79 11.54 6.04
N TYR A 218 19.38 10.27 6.10
CA TYR A 218 20.34 9.19 6.31
C TYR A 218 21.30 9.12 5.14
N ARG A 219 22.60 9.10 5.44
CA ARG A 219 23.62 8.91 4.42
C ARG A 219 23.62 7.44 4.00
N VAL A 220 23.32 7.21 2.72
CA VAL A 220 23.27 5.87 2.15
C VAL A 220 24.53 5.65 1.31
N PRO A 221 25.38 4.67 1.65
CA PRO A 221 26.53 4.38 0.85
C PRO A 221 26.13 3.86 -0.54
N VAL A 222 26.74 4.39 -1.58
CA VAL A 222 26.53 3.95 -2.95
C VAL A 222 27.57 2.89 -3.29
N PHE A 223 27.13 1.65 -3.51
CA PHE A 223 28.00 0.56 -3.94
C PHE A 223 27.77 0.28 -5.43
N VAL A 224 28.83 0.35 -6.22
CA VAL A 224 28.79 -0.10 -7.62
C VAL A 224 28.86 -1.62 -7.63
N LYS A 225 27.72 -2.27 -7.85
CA LYS A 225 27.64 -3.74 -7.88
C LYS A 225 28.21 -4.33 -9.17
N GLN A 226 28.00 -3.66 -10.30
CA GLN A 226 28.43 -4.13 -11.61
C GLN A 226 28.53 -2.94 -12.57
N ILE A 227 29.58 -2.90 -13.35
CA ILE A 227 29.77 -1.94 -14.43
C ILE A 227 29.39 -2.65 -15.74
N MET A 228 28.49 -2.08 -16.52
CA MET A 228 28.11 -2.65 -17.81
C MET A 228 29.25 -2.39 -18.83
N PRO A 229 29.69 -3.42 -19.57
CA PRO A 229 30.70 -3.25 -20.61
C PRO A 229 30.19 -2.28 -21.68
N GLY A 230 31.04 -1.30 -22.06
CA GLY A 230 30.72 -0.29 -23.06
C GLY A 230 30.16 1.03 -22.56
N GLU A 231 29.74 1.11 -21.28
CA GLU A 231 29.31 2.36 -20.67
C GLU A 231 30.48 3.25 -20.23
N PRO A 232 30.28 4.58 -20.06
CA PRO A 232 31.35 5.51 -19.68
C PRO A 232 32.06 5.10 -18.39
N ALA A 233 31.38 4.54 -17.43
CA ALA A 233 31.92 4.06 -16.16
C ALA A 233 32.89 2.86 -16.33
N ALA A 234 32.85 2.15 -17.45
CA ALA A 234 33.81 1.07 -17.74
C ALA A 234 35.17 1.58 -18.25
N LYS A 235 35.27 2.88 -18.53
CA LYS A 235 36.48 3.55 -19.04
C LYS A 235 37.15 4.42 -17.98
N ALA A 236 36.51 4.59 -16.81
CA ALA A 236 37.06 5.31 -15.67
C ALA A 236 37.76 4.34 -14.72
#